data_27f87cef1aa3e36e4b9101473f9d4cb9
#
_entry.id   27f87cef1aa3e36e4b9101473f9d4cb9
#
_cell.length_a   1.000
_cell.length_b   1.000
_cell.length_c   1.000
_cell.angle_alpha   90.00
_cell.angle_beta   90.00
_cell.angle_gamma   90.00
#
_symmetry.space_group_name_H-M   'P 1'
#
loop_
_entity.id
_entity.type
_entity.pdbx_description
1 polymer ?
#
loop_
_entity_poly.entity_id
_entity_poly.type
_entity_poly.pdbx_seq_one_letter_code
_entity_poly.pdbx_strand_id
1 'polypeptide(L)'
;MTVSLIISTYNWPRALYLCLDSVMQQTAMPTEILIADDGSGISTRDVVRHFEAVSPVPIRHIWHEDKGFRLAMIRNKAIAASRCEYIIQIDGDLILQRNFIQDHMIFAQRGCYVTGSRGIITEMLTRKVLSGEITSLTPLMRGVRNSNNAIRIPLMAFLYRTLGPTRFVKGCNMAFWRNDLIRVNGYDESFCGWGREDSELAIRLDNSGVRQRCMKFRGGVLHLHHGKCERNSLSANEERYQQTIREHRTRCEIGLTRHLGETDQTRTPKPEVKNPVPASAG
;
A
#
# COMPACT_ATOMS: atom_id res chain seq x y z
N MET A 1 2.98 -15.10 14.03
CA MET A 1 2.14 -14.42 13.01
C MET A 1 3.01 -14.14 11.80
N THR A 2 2.63 -14.66 10.66
CA THR A 2 3.29 -14.37 9.36
C THR A 2 2.68 -13.10 8.73
N VAL A 3 3.50 -12.28 8.09
CA VAL A 3 3.12 -10.95 7.57
C VAL A 3 3.53 -10.81 6.11
N SER A 4 2.57 -10.49 5.24
CA SER A 4 2.82 -9.99 3.88
C SER A 4 2.78 -8.46 3.90
N LEU A 5 3.84 -7.80 3.45
CA LEU A 5 3.84 -6.36 3.19
C LEU A 5 3.51 -6.13 1.71
N ILE A 6 2.38 -5.50 1.45
CA ILE A 6 1.97 -5.09 0.09
C ILE A 6 2.28 -3.62 -0.11
N ILE A 7 3.04 -3.29 -1.15
CA ILE A 7 3.44 -1.92 -1.50
C ILE A 7 2.85 -1.59 -2.88
N SER A 8 1.90 -0.65 -2.93
CA SER A 8 1.29 -0.20 -4.19
C SER A 8 2.16 0.87 -4.85
N THR A 9 2.44 0.74 -6.14
CA THR A 9 3.26 1.71 -6.88
C THR A 9 2.76 1.93 -8.30
N TYR A 10 3.04 3.12 -8.84
CA TYR A 10 2.85 3.45 -10.25
C TYR A 10 3.84 4.53 -10.68
N ASN A 11 4.72 4.23 -11.64
CA ASN A 11 5.63 5.15 -12.35
C ASN A 11 6.38 6.17 -11.48
N TRP A 12 6.75 5.80 -10.24
CA TRP A 12 7.57 6.64 -9.38
C TRP A 12 8.73 5.86 -8.75
N PRO A 13 9.73 5.44 -9.57
CA PRO A 13 10.80 4.53 -9.15
C PRO A 13 11.64 5.08 -8.00
N ARG A 14 11.90 6.40 -7.95
CA ARG A 14 12.69 6.99 -6.87
C ARG A 14 11.96 6.96 -5.51
N ALA A 15 10.64 7.20 -5.50
CA ALA A 15 9.84 7.07 -4.29
C ALA A 15 9.81 5.62 -3.80
N LEU A 16 9.55 4.67 -4.71
CA LEU A 16 9.57 3.23 -4.41
C LEU A 16 10.94 2.80 -3.84
N TYR A 17 12.05 3.29 -4.41
CA TYR A 17 13.39 3.02 -3.89
C TYR A 17 13.50 3.45 -2.42
N LEU A 18 13.12 4.67 -2.06
CA LEU A 18 13.19 5.18 -0.70
C LEU A 18 12.24 4.43 0.25
N CYS A 19 11.07 4.05 -0.25
CA CYS A 19 10.14 3.22 0.50
C CYS A 19 10.77 1.87 0.86
N LEU A 20 11.30 1.15 -0.13
CA LEU A 20 11.95 -0.15 0.06
C LEU A 20 13.21 -0.04 0.91
N ASP A 21 14.02 1.00 0.73
CA ASP A 21 15.18 1.26 1.60
C ASP A 21 14.75 1.40 3.07
N SER A 22 13.65 2.11 3.35
CA SER A 22 13.09 2.21 4.70
C SER A 22 12.52 0.89 5.22
N VAL A 23 12.07 -0.01 4.34
CA VAL A 23 11.66 -1.38 4.69
C VAL A 23 12.88 -2.21 5.08
N MET A 24 14.00 -2.10 4.36
CA MET A 24 15.24 -2.84 4.70
C MET A 24 15.81 -2.42 6.07
N GLN A 25 15.42 -1.27 6.59
CA GLN A 25 15.86 -0.75 7.89
C GLN A 25 14.91 -1.10 9.06
N GLN A 26 13.91 -1.95 8.84
CA GLN A 26 12.94 -2.30 9.88
C GLN A 26 13.56 -3.15 11.00
N THR A 27 13.10 -2.93 12.24
CA THR A 27 13.50 -3.75 13.41
C THR A 27 12.90 -5.15 13.41
N ALA A 28 11.80 -5.34 12.68
CA ALA A 28 11.19 -6.63 12.40
C ALA A 28 10.83 -6.68 10.91
N MET A 29 11.34 -7.69 10.20
CA MET A 29 11.04 -7.87 8.79
C MET A 29 9.67 -8.54 8.59
N PRO A 30 8.94 -8.23 7.50
CA PRO A 30 7.79 -9.04 7.10
C PRO A 30 8.27 -10.42 6.64
N THR A 31 7.37 -11.37 6.51
CA THR A 31 7.70 -12.70 5.97
C THR A 31 7.92 -12.67 4.46
N GLU A 32 7.23 -11.77 3.77
CA GLU A 32 7.36 -11.51 2.33
C GLU A 32 6.94 -10.08 2.00
N ILE A 33 7.41 -9.60 0.86
CA ILE A 33 7.05 -8.30 0.28
C ILE A 33 6.44 -8.51 -1.10
N LEU A 34 5.30 -7.90 -1.38
CA LEU A 34 4.65 -7.91 -2.68
C LEU A 34 4.57 -6.47 -3.21
N ILE A 35 5.15 -6.24 -4.36
CA ILE A 35 5.05 -4.95 -5.05
C ILE A 35 3.84 -5.01 -5.95
N ALA A 36 2.78 -4.31 -5.58
CA ALA A 36 1.53 -4.18 -6.34
C ALA A 36 1.69 -3.02 -7.33
N ASP A 37 2.13 -3.32 -8.54
CA ASP A 37 2.52 -2.33 -9.56
C ASP A 37 1.41 -2.17 -10.61
N ASP A 38 0.79 -1.01 -10.65
CA ASP A 38 -0.38 -0.67 -11.50
C ASP A 38 0.01 -0.35 -12.97
N GLY A 39 1.06 -1.00 -13.48
CA GLY A 39 1.46 -0.89 -14.88
C GLY A 39 2.66 0.01 -15.13
N SER A 40 3.59 0.11 -14.17
CA SER A 40 4.80 0.93 -14.36
C SER A 40 5.72 0.39 -15.44
N GLY A 41 6.55 1.32 -15.96
CA GLY A 41 7.61 1.04 -16.94
C GLY A 41 8.86 0.40 -16.32
N ILE A 42 9.91 0.29 -17.16
CA ILE A 42 11.15 -0.44 -16.86
C ILE A 42 11.89 0.08 -15.63
N SER A 43 11.92 1.40 -15.41
CA SER A 43 12.65 2.01 -14.30
C SER A 43 12.12 1.56 -12.93
N THR A 44 10.81 1.35 -12.78
CA THR A 44 10.23 0.80 -11.55
C THR A 44 10.61 -0.66 -11.37
N ARG A 45 10.58 -1.45 -12.45
CA ARG A 45 11.00 -2.85 -12.44
C ARG A 45 12.49 -2.99 -12.04
N ASP A 46 13.35 -2.10 -12.51
CA ASP A 46 14.77 -2.13 -12.16
C ASP A 46 14.99 -1.87 -10.67
N VAL A 47 14.21 -0.98 -10.05
CA VAL A 47 14.20 -0.79 -8.60
C VAL A 47 13.78 -2.07 -7.89
N VAL A 48 12.70 -2.72 -8.33
CA VAL A 48 12.24 -3.98 -7.73
C VAL A 48 13.32 -5.05 -7.80
N ARG A 49 13.93 -5.26 -8.97
CA ARG A 49 15.04 -6.22 -9.16
C ARG A 49 16.24 -5.96 -8.27
N HIS A 50 16.59 -4.67 -8.09
CA HIS A 50 17.66 -4.30 -7.17
C HIS A 50 17.37 -4.81 -5.75
N PHE A 51 16.16 -4.56 -5.24
CA PHE A 51 15.79 -4.99 -3.89
C PHE A 51 15.53 -6.50 -3.79
N GLU A 52 15.08 -7.18 -4.84
CA GLU A 52 15.01 -8.65 -4.90
C GLU A 52 16.37 -9.30 -4.66
N ALA A 53 17.45 -8.65 -5.15
CA ALA A 53 18.81 -9.18 -5.00
C ALA A 53 19.42 -8.95 -3.62
N VAL A 54 18.98 -7.94 -2.86
CA VAL A 54 19.60 -7.55 -1.58
C VAL A 54 18.71 -7.78 -0.37
N SER A 55 17.43 -8.05 -0.56
CA SER A 55 16.46 -8.23 0.52
C SER A 55 16.69 -9.54 1.28
N PRO A 56 16.64 -9.51 2.63
CA PRO A 56 16.71 -10.72 3.44
C PRO A 56 15.42 -11.56 3.41
N VAL A 57 14.34 -11.05 2.79
CA VAL A 57 13.05 -11.74 2.66
C VAL A 57 12.60 -11.73 1.21
N PRO A 58 11.80 -12.71 0.77
CA PRO A 58 11.33 -12.77 -0.61
C PRO A 58 10.56 -11.49 -1.01
N ILE A 59 10.92 -10.91 -2.15
CA ILE A 59 10.15 -9.87 -2.82
C ILE A 59 9.52 -10.49 -4.06
N ARG A 60 8.26 -10.16 -4.36
CA ARG A 60 7.57 -10.58 -5.58
C ARG A 60 6.94 -9.37 -6.26
N HIS A 61 7.22 -9.21 -7.54
CA HIS A 61 6.65 -8.15 -8.37
C HIS A 61 5.33 -8.61 -8.98
N ILE A 62 4.23 -8.09 -8.50
CA ILE A 62 2.89 -8.32 -9.03
C ILE A 62 2.57 -7.13 -9.93
N TRP A 63 2.56 -7.38 -11.23
CA TRP A 63 2.41 -6.34 -12.25
C TRP A 63 1.27 -6.69 -13.21
N HIS A 64 0.65 -5.69 -13.78
CA HIS A 64 -0.25 -5.82 -14.92
C HIS A 64 -0.02 -4.66 -15.91
N GLU A 65 -0.48 -4.85 -17.15
CA GLU A 65 -0.39 -3.84 -18.19
C GLU A 65 -1.08 -2.53 -17.76
N ASP A 66 -0.48 -1.38 -18.09
CA ASP A 66 -1.09 -0.07 -17.86
C ASP A 66 -2.36 0.10 -18.72
N LYS A 67 -3.49 0.18 -18.07
CA LYS A 67 -4.81 0.48 -18.65
C LYS A 67 -5.54 1.54 -17.83
N GLY A 68 -4.80 2.54 -17.35
CA GLY A 68 -5.26 3.58 -16.46
C GLY A 68 -5.25 3.16 -14.99
N PHE A 69 -5.76 3.99 -14.13
CA PHE A 69 -5.70 3.83 -12.67
C PHE A 69 -6.60 2.67 -12.20
N ARG A 70 -6.01 1.53 -11.84
CA ARG A 70 -6.72 0.30 -11.40
C ARG A 70 -6.16 -0.23 -10.08
N LEU A 71 -5.97 0.68 -9.13
CA LEU A 71 -5.36 0.38 -7.83
C LEU A 71 -6.09 -0.73 -7.07
N ALA A 72 -7.43 -0.77 -7.12
CA ALA A 72 -8.24 -1.82 -6.49
C ALA A 72 -7.87 -3.21 -7.05
N MET A 73 -7.75 -3.34 -8.38
CA MET A 73 -7.41 -4.59 -9.03
C MET A 73 -5.99 -5.07 -8.70
N ILE A 74 -4.99 -4.18 -8.75
CA ILE A 74 -3.61 -4.60 -8.48
C ILE A 74 -3.41 -4.96 -7.01
N ARG A 75 -4.10 -4.28 -6.08
CA ARG A 75 -4.12 -4.66 -4.66
C ARG A 75 -4.74 -6.05 -4.48
N ASN A 76 -5.86 -6.37 -5.15
CA ASN A 76 -6.46 -7.69 -5.11
C ASN A 76 -5.53 -8.79 -5.64
N LYS A 77 -4.83 -8.55 -6.75
CA LYS A 77 -3.83 -9.48 -7.28
C LYS A 77 -2.71 -9.75 -6.26
N ALA A 78 -2.22 -8.71 -5.59
CA ALA A 78 -1.21 -8.86 -4.56
C ALA A 78 -1.76 -9.60 -3.32
N ILE A 79 -2.99 -9.31 -2.89
CA ILE A 79 -3.67 -10.02 -1.80
C ILE A 79 -3.87 -11.51 -2.16
N ALA A 80 -4.29 -11.82 -3.39
CA ALA A 80 -4.43 -13.20 -3.87
C ALA A 80 -3.10 -13.95 -3.84
N ALA A 81 -2.04 -13.30 -4.30
CA ALA A 81 -0.69 -13.86 -4.30
C ALA A 81 -0.06 -13.97 -2.90
N SER A 82 -0.56 -13.25 -1.88
CA SER A 82 -0.01 -13.29 -0.53
C SER A 82 -0.16 -14.67 0.12
N ARG A 83 0.85 -15.09 0.89
CA ARG A 83 0.91 -16.42 1.55
C ARG A 83 0.75 -16.33 3.07
N CYS A 84 0.71 -15.12 3.62
CA CYS A 84 0.67 -14.89 5.05
C CYS A 84 -0.75 -14.66 5.57
N GLU A 85 -0.93 -14.84 6.87
CA GLU A 85 -2.23 -14.67 7.52
C GLU A 85 -2.59 -13.20 7.79
N TYR A 86 -1.60 -12.32 7.88
CA TYR A 86 -1.77 -10.88 8.12
C TYR A 86 -1.13 -10.07 7.00
N ILE A 87 -1.85 -9.09 6.51
CA ILE A 87 -1.45 -8.23 5.39
C ILE A 87 -1.30 -6.82 5.91
N ILE A 88 -0.13 -6.21 5.71
CA ILE A 88 0.10 -4.78 5.88
C ILE A 88 0.16 -4.19 4.48
N GLN A 89 -0.65 -3.17 4.22
CA GLN A 89 -0.73 -2.48 2.94
C GLN A 89 -0.28 -1.04 3.08
N ILE A 90 0.62 -0.63 2.18
CA ILE A 90 1.12 0.74 2.09
C ILE A 90 1.21 1.21 0.65
N ASP A 91 1.34 2.54 0.47
CA ASP A 91 1.71 3.12 -0.82
C ASP A 91 3.23 3.25 -0.94
N GLY A 92 3.77 3.16 -2.17
CA GLY A 92 5.20 3.15 -2.47
C GLY A 92 5.89 4.52 -2.38
N ASP A 93 5.18 5.54 -1.93
CA ASP A 93 5.69 6.88 -1.67
C ASP A 93 5.76 7.23 -0.17
N LEU A 94 5.78 6.19 0.67
CA LEU A 94 5.94 6.31 2.11
C LEU A 94 7.37 6.00 2.55
N ILE A 95 7.88 6.78 3.50
CA ILE A 95 9.09 6.46 4.24
C ILE A 95 8.66 5.99 5.63
N LEU A 96 9.01 4.74 5.95
CA LEU A 96 8.58 4.07 7.17
C LEU A 96 9.52 4.38 8.33
N GLN A 97 8.98 4.51 9.54
CA GLN A 97 9.79 4.48 10.74
C GLN A 97 10.28 3.08 11.06
N ARG A 98 11.45 2.94 11.67
CA ARG A 98 12.15 1.65 11.91
C ARG A 98 11.31 0.57 12.62
N ASN A 99 10.28 0.95 13.37
CA ASN A 99 9.43 0.02 14.10
C ASN A 99 8.05 -0.20 13.43
N PHE A 100 7.88 0.22 12.18
CA PHE A 100 6.56 0.22 11.52
C PHE A 100 5.94 -1.18 11.46
N ILE A 101 6.67 -2.17 10.96
CA ILE A 101 6.20 -3.57 10.86
C ILE A 101 5.93 -4.14 12.26
N GLN A 102 6.87 -3.97 13.19
CA GLN A 102 6.70 -4.42 14.57
C GLN A 102 5.48 -3.81 15.24
N ASP A 103 5.24 -2.52 15.04
CA ASP A 103 4.09 -1.82 15.61
C ASP A 103 2.77 -2.37 15.05
N HIS A 104 2.69 -2.67 13.75
CA HIS A 104 1.53 -3.34 13.16
C HIS A 104 1.31 -4.74 13.74
N MET A 105 2.38 -5.53 13.90
CA MET A 105 2.29 -6.87 14.51
C MET A 105 1.78 -6.82 15.95
N ILE A 106 2.26 -5.88 16.76
CA ILE A 106 1.81 -5.69 18.15
C ILE A 106 0.34 -5.21 18.19
N PHE A 107 -0.07 -4.43 17.20
CA PHE A 107 -1.40 -3.83 17.17
C PHE A 107 -2.46 -4.74 16.55
N ALA A 108 -2.04 -5.81 15.86
CA ALA A 108 -2.94 -6.78 15.23
C ALA A 108 -3.87 -7.45 16.25
N GLN A 109 -5.16 -7.56 15.90
CA GLN A 109 -6.18 -8.23 16.71
C GLN A 109 -7.17 -8.93 15.78
N ARG A 110 -7.51 -10.19 16.05
CA ARG A 110 -8.55 -10.91 15.29
C ARG A 110 -9.89 -10.19 15.38
N GLY A 111 -10.64 -10.19 14.26
CA GLY A 111 -11.89 -9.46 14.15
C GLY A 111 -11.74 -7.94 14.04
N CYS A 112 -10.50 -7.47 13.77
CA CYS A 112 -10.22 -6.06 13.55
C CYS A 112 -9.32 -5.86 12.34
N TYR A 113 -9.54 -4.76 11.61
CA TYR A 113 -8.58 -4.20 10.67
C TYR A 113 -7.95 -2.93 11.26
N VAL A 114 -6.75 -2.60 10.81
CA VAL A 114 -5.99 -1.46 11.34
C VAL A 114 -5.91 -0.36 10.30
N THR A 115 -6.11 0.88 10.73
CA THR A 115 -5.81 2.08 9.95
C THR A 115 -4.75 2.90 10.67
N GLY A 116 -3.66 3.19 9.96
CA GLY A 116 -2.59 4.04 10.48
C GLY A 116 -2.73 5.50 10.05
N SER A 117 -1.90 6.34 10.65
CA SER A 117 -1.80 7.75 10.32
C SER A 117 -0.52 8.06 9.54
N ARG A 118 -0.41 9.29 8.99
CA ARG A 118 0.77 9.74 8.24
C ARG A 118 1.12 11.20 8.55
N GLY A 119 2.42 11.51 8.65
CA GLY A 119 2.94 12.85 8.47
C GLY A 119 3.08 13.14 6.96
N ILE A 120 2.96 14.38 6.55
CA ILE A 120 3.04 14.79 5.15
C ILE A 120 4.30 15.63 4.96
N ILE A 121 5.14 15.25 4.03
CA ILE A 121 6.35 16.01 3.67
C ILE A 121 5.96 17.09 2.65
N THR A 122 6.47 18.31 2.83
CA THR A 122 6.26 19.41 1.86
C THR A 122 6.99 19.14 0.56
N GLU A 123 6.56 19.77 -0.53
CA GLU A 123 7.17 19.62 -1.84
C GLU A 123 8.69 19.93 -1.82
N MET A 124 9.07 21.03 -1.18
CA MET A 124 10.50 21.42 -1.07
C MET A 124 11.33 20.34 -0.35
N LEU A 125 10.84 19.80 0.77
CA LEU A 125 11.54 18.75 1.50
C LEU A 125 11.54 17.43 0.70
N THR A 126 10.47 17.11 -0.02
CA THR A 126 10.42 15.94 -0.91
C THR A 126 11.49 16.02 -1.99
N ARG A 127 11.67 17.18 -2.64
CA ARG A 127 12.72 17.36 -3.65
C ARG A 127 14.10 17.08 -3.08
N LYS A 128 14.42 17.59 -1.88
CA LYS A 128 15.69 17.36 -1.19
C LYS A 128 15.93 15.89 -0.81
N VAL A 129 14.88 15.19 -0.44
CA VAL A 129 14.93 13.75 -0.14
C VAL A 129 15.14 12.93 -1.42
N LEU A 130 14.40 13.25 -2.48
CA LEU A 130 14.53 12.57 -3.77
C LEU A 130 15.91 12.80 -4.42
N SER A 131 16.52 13.99 -4.25
CA SER A 131 17.87 14.26 -4.73
C SER A 131 18.98 13.61 -3.91
N GLY A 132 18.68 13.11 -2.71
CA GLY A 132 19.67 12.58 -1.77
C GLY A 132 20.38 13.63 -0.92
N GLU A 133 19.98 14.91 -1.02
CA GLU A 133 20.50 15.99 -0.17
C GLU A 133 20.15 15.76 1.32
N ILE A 134 19.01 15.13 1.57
CA ILE A 134 18.57 14.70 2.91
C ILE A 134 18.34 13.20 2.88
N THR A 135 19.13 12.47 3.69
CA THR A 135 19.08 11.01 3.78
C THR A 135 18.38 10.49 5.03
N SER A 136 18.14 11.35 6.03
CA SER A 136 17.45 10.97 7.27
C SER A 136 16.29 11.92 7.53
N LEU A 137 15.12 11.34 7.77
CA LEU A 137 13.89 12.08 8.04
C LEU A 137 13.37 11.78 9.45
N THR A 138 12.94 12.82 10.14
CA THR A 138 12.25 12.69 11.42
C THR A 138 10.90 13.41 11.37
N PRO A 139 9.90 12.97 12.14
CA PRO A 139 8.58 13.62 12.17
C PRO A 139 8.62 15.10 12.59
N LEU A 140 9.62 15.51 13.39
CA LEU A 140 9.72 16.87 13.91
C LEU A 140 10.54 17.81 13.01
N MET A 141 11.04 17.32 11.87
CA MET A 141 11.82 18.12 10.94
C MET A 141 10.97 19.23 10.30
N ARG A 142 11.60 20.39 10.08
CA ARG A 142 10.97 21.49 9.33
C ARG A 142 10.60 21.01 7.92
N GLY A 143 9.33 21.23 7.53
CA GLY A 143 8.77 20.74 6.26
C GLY A 143 7.98 19.45 6.40
N VAL A 144 7.82 18.92 7.60
CA VAL A 144 6.84 17.85 7.89
C VAL A 144 5.58 18.47 8.49
N ARG A 145 4.44 18.25 7.84
CA ARG A 145 3.10 18.63 8.31
C ARG A 145 2.44 17.46 9.01
N ASN A 146 1.51 17.73 9.93
CA ASN A 146 0.83 16.69 10.71
C ASN A 146 1.81 15.74 11.41
N SER A 147 2.92 16.25 11.90
CA SER A 147 4.02 15.50 12.54
C SER A 147 3.54 14.62 13.68
N ASN A 148 2.52 15.07 14.45
CA ASN A 148 1.87 14.30 15.52
C ASN A 148 1.24 12.97 15.03
N ASN A 149 1.02 12.81 13.74
CA ASN A 149 0.54 11.57 13.14
C ASN A 149 1.67 10.57 12.81
N ALA A 150 2.93 11.02 12.87
CA ALA A 150 4.08 10.17 12.62
C ALA A 150 4.99 10.00 13.87
N ILE A 151 4.70 10.71 14.97
CA ILE A 151 5.45 10.54 16.22
C ILE A 151 5.13 9.18 16.84
N ARG A 152 6.17 8.49 17.33
CA ARG A 152 6.06 7.21 18.02
C ARG A 152 6.23 7.42 19.53
N ILE A 153 5.17 7.16 20.30
CA ILE A 153 5.14 7.20 21.77
C ILE A 153 4.38 5.95 22.25
N PRO A 154 5.05 4.79 22.45
CA PRO A 154 4.40 3.52 22.72
C PRO A 154 3.46 3.51 23.91
N LEU A 155 3.78 4.25 24.98
CA LEU A 155 2.91 4.38 26.16
C LEU A 155 1.59 5.10 25.82
N MET A 156 1.67 6.18 25.07
CA MET A 156 0.48 6.91 24.60
C MET A 156 -0.38 6.06 23.66
N ALA A 157 0.24 5.22 22.83
CA ALA A 157 -0.49 4.31 21.95
C ALA A 157 -1.29 3.26 22.73
N PHE A 158 -0.82 2.83 23.89
CA PHE A 158 -1.56 1.92 24.76
C PHE A 158 -2.81 2.59 25.35
N LEU A 159 -2.72 3.86 25.73
CA LEU A 159 -3.83 4.63 26.26
C LEU A 159 -4.83 5.05 25.15
N TYR A 160 -4.33 5.29 23.94
CA TYR A 160 -5.13 5.71 22.78
C TYR A 160 -5.68 4.51 22.03
N ARG A 161 -6.64 3.80 22.62
CA ARG A 161 -7.35 2.70 21.96
C ARG A 161 -8.70 3.19 21.49
N THR A 162 -8.81 3.49 20.21
CA THR A 162 -10.09 3.85 19.61
C THR A 162 -10.62 2.66 18.83
N LEU A 163 -11.71 2.07 19.30
CA LEU A 163 -12.60 1.18 18.56
C LEU A 163 -13.82 2.00 18.20
N GLY A 164 -14.11 2.19 16.96
CA GLY A 164 -15.24 3.01 16.57
C GLY A 164 -15.67 2.78 15.13
N PRO A 165 -16.77 3.40 14.71
CA PRO A 165 -17.22 3.32 13.32
C PRO A 165 -16.14 3.85 12.37
N THR A 166 -16.13 3.34 11.16
CA THR A 166 -15.21 3.71 10.09
C THR A 166 -15.19 5.22 9.87
N ARG A 167 -14.09 5.86 10.25
CA ARG A 167 -13.87 7.28 10.05
C ARG A 167 -12.45 7.51 9.54
N PHE A 168 -12.30 8.40 8.56
CA PHE A 168 -11.00 8.86 8.07
C PHE A 168 -10.04 7.74 7.63
N VAL A 169 -10.55 6.77 6.89
CA VAL A 169 -9.71 5.73 6.28
C VAL A 169 -8.76 6.34 5.26
N LYS A 170 -7.51 5.88 5.26
CA LYS A 170 -6.49 6.26 4.29
C LYS A 170 -5.80 4.99 3.82
N GLY A 171 -6.01 4.63 2.58
CA GLY A 171 -5.52 3.40 1.96
C GLY A 171 -4.00 3.21 2.02
N CYS A 172 -3.26 4.31 2.20
CA CYS A 172 -1.81 4.28 2.22
C CYS A 172 -1.18 3.61 3.46
N ASN A 173 -1.95 3.33 4.52
CA ASN A 173 -1.44 2.69 5.74
C ASN A 173 -2.57 1.91 6.41
N MET A 174 -2.75 0.66 5.99
CA MET A 174 -3.79 -0.23 6.51
C MET A 174 -3.24 -1.63 6.76
N ALA A 175 -3.92 -2.39 7.62
CA ALA A 175 -3.58 -3.79 7.77
C ALA A 175 -4.82 -4.63 8.09
N PHE A 176 -4.80 -5.91 7.65
CA PHE A 176 -5.95 -6.79 7.64
C PHE A 176 -5.54 -8.24 7.92
N TRP A 177 -6.47 -9.04 8.43
CA TRP A 177 -6.36 -10.48 8.34
C TRP A 177 -6.78 -10.93 6.93
N ARG A 178 -5.95 -11.75 6.30
CA ARG A 178 -6.19 -12.21 4.92
C ARG A 178 -7.57 -12.86 4.74
N ASN A 179 -8.01 -13.65 5.72
CA ASN A 179 -9.33 -14.30 5.69
C ASN A 179 -10.49 -13.29 5.73
N ASP A 180 -10.33 -12.16 6.42
CA ASP A 180 -11.36 -11.11 6.41
C ASP A 180 -11.47 -10.45 5.04
N LEU A 181 -10.33 -10.22 4.35
CA LEU A 181 -10.34 -9.73 2.96
C LEU A 181 -11.01 -10.74 2.00
N ILE A 182 -10.72 -12.03 2.13
CA ILE A 182 -11.36 -13.08 1.32
C ILE A 182 -12.87 -13.09 1.56
N ARG A 183 -13.30 -12.98 2.81
CA ARG A 183 -14.72 -12.98 3.19
C ARG A 183 -15.48 -11.84 2.54
N VAL A 184 -14.93 -10.63 2.52
CA VAL A 184 -15.56 -9.45 1.90
C VAL A 184 -15.27 -9.31 0.40
N ASN A 185 -14.51 -10.24 -0.20
CA ASN A 185 -14.08 -10.24 -1.59
C ASN A 185 -13.06 -9.14 -1.94
N GLY A 186 -12.22 -8.71 -0.99
CA GLY A 186 -11.17 -7.71 -1.23
C GLY A 186 -11.72 -6.34 -1.64
N TYR A 187 -10.96 -5.63 -2.45
CA TYR A 187 -11.37 -4.36 -3.06
C TYR A 187 -12.40 -4.58 -4.16
N ASP A 188 -13.37 -3.70 -4.28
CA ASP A 188 -14.29 -3.67 -5.42
C ASP A 188 -13.59 -3.07 -6.64
N GLU A 189 -13.38 -3.87 -7.69
CA GLU A 189 -12.67 -3.48 -8.90
C GLU A 189 -13.50 -2.61 -9.85
N SER A 190 -14.75 -2.35 -9.53
CA SER A 190 -15.56 -1.35 -10.21
C SER A 190 -15.13 0.09 -9.89
N PHE A 191 -14.35 0.28 -8.80
CA PHE A 191 -13.71 1.56 -8.48
C PHE A 191 -12.50 1.77 -9.40
N CYS A 192 -12.69 2.54 -10.44
CA CYS A 192 -11.65 3.00 -11.36
C CYS A 192 -11.33 4.46 -11.10
N GLY A 193 -10.05 4.84 -11.28
CA GLY A 193 -9.60 6.18 -10.93
C GLY A 193 -9.46 6.39 -9.43
N TRP A 194 -9.19 7.62 -9.03
CA TRP A 194 -8.89 7.95 -7.65
C TRP A 194 -10.13 8.11 -6.78
N GLY A 195 -10.14 7.45 -5.61
CA GLY A 195 -10.95 7.78 -4.45
C GLY A 195 -12.06 6.79 -4.11
N ARG A 196 -12.26 6.64 -2.81
CA ARG A 196 -13.30 5.86 -2.12
C ARG A 196 -13.11 4.34 -2.07
N GLU A 197 -12.22 3.73 -2.82
CA GLU A 197 -12.00 2.27 -2.83
C GLU A 197 -11.62 1.71 -1.44
N ASP A 198 -10.80 2.44 -0.70
CA ASP A 198 -10.37 2.09 0.66
C ASP A 198 -11.48 2.29 1.70
N SER A 199 -12.22 3.39 1.56
CA SER A 199 -13.35 3.70 2.45
C SER A 199 -14.50 2.71 2.25
N GLU A 200 -14.75 2.29 1.02
CA GLU A 200 -15.77 1.31 0.66
C GLU A 200 -15.43 -0.07 1.22
N LEU A 201 -14.18 -0.54 1.05
CA LEU A 201 -13.70 -1.78 1.66
C LEU A 201 -13.90 -1.76 3.19
N ALA A 202 -13.57 -0.63 3.83
CA ALA A 202 -13.71 -0.48 5.27
C ALA A 202 -15.18 -0.59 5.73
N ILE A 203 -16.13 -0.01 4.98
CA ILE A 203 -17.58 -0.16 5.26
C ILE A 203 -17.99 -1.63 5.16
N ARG A 204 -17.56 -2.37 4.12
CA ARG A 204 -17.90 -3.80 3.99
C ARG A 204 -17.31 -4.64 5.12
N LEU A 205 -16.10 -4.32 5.58
CA LEU A 205 -15.50 -4.96 6.75
C LEU A 205 -16.32 -4.69 8.01
N ASP A 206 -16.69 -3.43 8.27
CA ASP A 206 -17.54 -3.07 9.42
C ASP A 206 -18.90 -3.77 9.36
N ASN A 207 -19.56 -3.77 8.19
CA ASN A 207 -20.83 -4.47 7.98
C ASN A 207 -20.71 -5.99 8.19
N SER A 208 -19.51 -6.55 8.00
CA SER A 208 -19.19 -7.98 8.24
C SER A 208 -18.75 -8.27 9.68
N GLY A 209 -18.80 -7.27 10.58
CA GLY A 209 -18.43 -7.40 11.98
C GLY A 209 -16.92 -7.30 12.26
N VAL A 210 -16.11 -6.90 11.26
CA VAL A 210 -14.67 -6.62 11.44
C VAL A 210 -14.50 -5.16 11.81
N ARG A 211 -14.03 -4.87 13.02
CA ARG A 211 -14.01 -3.51 13.56
C ARG A 211 -12.73 -2.75 13.21
N GLN A 212 -12.84 -1.45 12.96
CA GLN A 212 -11.69 -0.58 12.79
C GLN A 212 -10.91 -0.39 14.10
N ARG A 213 -9.58 -0.48 14.02
CA ARG A 213 -8.66 -0.01 15.05
C ARG A 213 -7.76 1.08 14.49
N CYS A 214 -7.86 2.28 15.04
CA CYS A 214 -7.00 3.40 14.64
C CYS A 214 -5.66 3.32 15.37
N MET A 215 -4.57 3.16 14.64
CA MET A 215 -3.21 3.16 15.19
C MET A 215 -2.67 4.58 15.26
N LYS A 216 -2.49 5.07 16.48
CA LYS A 216 -1.92 6.39 16.79
C LYS A 216 -0.70 6.20 17.69
N PHE A 217 0.32 7.04 17.54
CA PHE A 217 1.59 6.98 18.27
C PHE A 217 2.40 5.68 18.08
N ARG A 218 2.06 4.91 17.05
CA ARG A 218 2.76 3.74 16.52
C ARG A 218 2.58 3.67 15.00
N GLY A 219 3.37 2.86 14.31
CA GLY A 219 3.27 2.66 12.87
C GLY A 219 3.39 3.97 12.07
N GLY A 220 4.28 4.86 12.53
CA GLY A 220 4.48 6.17 11.92
C GLY A 220 5.07 6.06 10.52
N VAL A 221 4.53 6.85 9.59
CA VAL A 221 5.02 6.99 8.21
C VAL A 221 5.08 8.45 7.79
N LEU A 222 5.99 8.77 6.88
CA LEU A 222 6.12 10.06 6.24
C LEU A 222 5.81 9.91 4.75
N HIS A 223 4.82 10.67 4.28
CA HIS A 223 4.32 10.59 2.91
C HIS A 223 4.97 11.69 2.06
N LEU A 224 5.64 11.29 1.00
CA LEU A 224 6.26 12.20 0.03
C LEU A 224 5.17 13.04 -0.65
N HIS A 225 5.50 14.29 -0.96
CA HIS A 225 4.58 15.15 -1.70
C HIS A 225 4.55 14.75 -3.17
N HIS A 226 3.36 14.57 -3.69
CA HIS A 226 3.11 14.36 -5.11
C HIS A 226 1.98 15.28 -5.59
N GLY A 227 1.89 15.48 -6.90
CA GLY A 227 0.79 16.19 -7.54
C GLY A 227 -0.57 15.55 -7.21
N LYS A 228 -1.63 16.30 -7.36
CA LYS A 228 -2.99 15.77 -7.18
C LYS A 228 -3.32 14.81 -8.32
N CYS A 229 -3.83 13.63 -7.98
CA CYS A 229 -4.42 12.73 -8.97
C CYS A 229 -5.66 13.36 -9.61
N GLU A 230 -5.92 13.00 -10.86
CA GLU A 230 -7.17 13.37 -11.55
C GLU A 230 -8.37 12.81 -10.79
N ARG A 231 -9.42 13.63 -10.69
CA ARG A 231 -10.62 13.31 -9.91
C ARG A 231 -11.85 13.06 -10.77
N ASN A 232 -11.65 12.71 -12.04
CA ASN A 232 -12.73 12.55 -13.01
C ASN A 232 -13.74 11.46 -12.59
N SER A 233 -13.29 10.43 -11.90
CA SER A 233 -14.13 9.32 -11.42
C SER A 233 -14.72 9.53 -10.02
N LEU A 234 -14.40 10.64 -9.33
CA LEU A 234 -14.75 10.80 -7.92
C LEU A 234 -16.26 10.78 -7.65
N SER A 235 -17.07 11.39 -8.51
CA SER A 235 -18.53 11.41 -8.33
C SER A 235 -19.15 10.00 -8.48
N ALA A 236 -18.69 9.24 -9.47
CA ALA A 236 -19.15 7.87 -9.67
C ALA A 236 -18.70 6.94 -8.52
N ASN A 237 -17.46 7.10 -8.03
CA ASN A 237 -16.95 6.37 -6.90
C ASN A 237 -17.66 6.75 -5.59
N GLU A 238 -18.01 8.03 -5.40
CA GLU A 238 -18.82 8.47 -4.27
C GLU A 238 -20.20 7.80 -4.27
N GLU A 239 -20.88 7.74 -5.45
CA GLU A 239 -22.20 7.09 -5.54
C GLU A 239 -22.12 5.60 -5.18
N ARG A 240 -21.10 4.86 -5.68
CA ARG A 240 -20.87 3.45 -5.30
C ARG A 240 -20.64 3.29 -3.81
N TYR A 241 -19.82 4.17 -3.21
CA TYR A 241 -19.57 4.18 -1.78
C TYR A 241 -20.85 4.39 -0.97
N GLN A 242 -21.68 5.38 -1.36
CA GLN A 242 -22.98 5.64 -0.73
C GLN A 242 -23.96 4.48 -0.91
N GLN A 243 -23.91 3.80 -2.05
CA GLN A 243 -24.72 2.60 -2.28
C GLN A 243 -24.34 1.47 -1.33
N THR A 244 -23.02 1.21 -1.13
CA THR A 244 -22.53 0.22 -0.16
C THR A 244 -23.03 0.51 1.26
N ILE A 245 -23.09 1.80 1.66
CA ILE A 245 -23.64 2.21 2.95
C ILE A 245 -25.16 1.93 3.03
N ARG A 246 -25.94 2.40 2.03
CA ARG A 246 -27.40 2.27 2.04
C ARG A 246 -27.86 0.81 2.05
N GLU A 247 -27.15 -0.04 1.31
CA GLU A 247 -27.50 -1.46 1.14
C GLU A 247 -26.85 -2.36 2.18
N HIS A 248 -26.07 -1.81 3.11
CA HIS A 248 -25.32 -2.57 4.11
C HIS A 248 -24.52 -3.72 3.50
N ARG A 249 -23.91 -3.51 2.33
CA ARG A 249 -23.15 -4.55 1.63
C ARG A 249 -22.02 -5.07 2.51
N THR A 250 -21.85 -6.38 2.55
CA THR A 250 -20.76 -7.07 3.24
C THR A 250 -19.72 -7.61 2.26
N ARG A 251 -20.06 -7.68 0.96
CA ARG A 251 -19.23 -8.29 -0.07
C ARG A 251 -19.45 -7.55 -1.40
N CYS A 252 -18.37 -7.33 -2.17
CA CYS A 252 -18.47 -6.83 -3.54
C CYS A 252 -18.63 -7.99 -4.54
N GLU A 253 -19.18 -7.68 -5.70
CA GLU A 253 -19.38 -8.66 -6.79
C GLU A 253 -18.08 -8.94 -7.52
N ILE A 254 -17.35 -7.88 -7.89
CA ILE A 254 -16.13 -7.92 -8.69
C ILE A 254 -14.94 -7.61 -7.79
N GLY A 255 -14.17 -8.63 -7.40
CA GLY A 255 -13.05 -8.43 -6.49
C GLY A 255 -12.10 -9.62 -6.40
N LEU A 256 -11.53 -9.81 -5.23
CA LEU A 256 -10.43 -10.71 -4.92
C LEU A 256 -10.60 -12.16 -5.43
N THR A 257 -11.82 -12.72 -5.38
CA THR A 257 -12.07 -14.12 -5.81
C THR A 257 -11.76 -14.38 -7.27
N ARG A 258 -11.75 -13.36 -8.12
CA ARG A 258 -11.34 -13.49 -9.54
C ARG A 258 -9.85 -13.84 -9.70
N HIS A 259 -9.06 -13.58 -8.68
CA HIS A 259 -7.60 -13.78 -8.68
C HIS A 259 -7.17 -14.95 -7.78
N LEU A 260 -8.05 -15.50 -6.96
CA LEU A 260 -7.78 -16.70 -6.16
C LEU A 260 -7.73 -17.91 -7.08
N GLY A 261 -6.59 -18.58 -7.18
CA GLY A 261 -6.36 -19.69 -8.12
C GLY A 261 -5.41 -19.33 -9.28
N GLU A 262 -5.16 -18.07 -9.54
CA GLU A 262 -4.08 -17.59 -10.43
C GLU A 262 -2.71 -17.64 -9.72
N THR A 263 -2.52 -18.57 -8.78
CA THR A 263 -1.25 -18.76 -8.08
C THR A 263 -0.16 -19.15 -9.08
N ASP A 264 0.85 -18.28 -9.22
CA ASP A 264 2.10 -18.43 -9.97
C ASP A 264 2.22 -17.78 -11.35
N GLN A 265 1.38 -16.83 -11.72
CA GLN A 265 1.71 -15.99 -12.87
C GLN A 265 2.50 -14.72 -12.46
N THR A 266 3.67 -14.92 -11.86
CA THR A 266 4.72 -13.91 -11.89
C THR A 266 5.23 -13.80 -13.33
N ARG A 267 4.55 -13.05 -14.18
CA ARG A 267 5.09 -12.69 -15.49
C ARG A 267 6.17 -11.64 -15.28
N THR A 268 7.39 -12.10 -15.12
CA THR A 268 8.55 -11.32 -15.53
C THR A 268 8.37 -11.05 -17.03
N PRO A 269 8.22 -9.81 -17.50
CA PRO A 269 8.24 -9.54 -18.94
C PRO A 269 9.55 -10.11 -19.50
N LYS A 270 9.45 -10.94 -20.53
CA LYS A 270 10.65 -11.41 -21.24
C LYS A 270 11.47 -10.19 -21.66
N PRO A 271 12.81 -10.22 -21.51
CA PRO A 271 13.64 -9.15 -22.03
C PRO A 271 13.33 -8.97 -23.51
N GLU A 272 13.04 -7.74 -23.94
CA GLU A 272 12.95 -7.43 -25.36
C GLU A 272 14.29 -7.83 -25.99
N VAL A 273 14.23 -8.81 -26.90
CA VAL A 273 15.34 -9.11 -27.76
C VAL A 273 15.54 -7.88 -28.63
N LYS A 274 16.58 -7.11 -28.35
CA LYS A 274 17.03 -6.04 -29.26
C LYS A 274 17.37 -6.71 -30.57
N ASN A 275 16.53 -6.48 -31.58
CA ASN A 275 16.90 -6.85 -32.96
C ASN A 275 18.24 -6.19 -33.29
N PRO A 276 19.23 -6.93 -33.81
CA PRO A 276 20.49 -6.35 -34.23
C PRO A 276 20.19 -5.30 -35.30
N VAL A 277 20.73 -4.12 -35.13
CA VAL A 277 20.73 -3.05 -36.13
C VAL A 277 21.42 -3.63 -37.38
N PRO A 278 20.77 -3.62 -38.59
CA PRO A 278 21.44 -4.07 -39.77
C PRO A 278 22.68 -3.18 -40.02
N ALA A 279 23.84 -3.82 -40.19
CA ALA A 279 25.07 -3.15 -40.52
C ALA A 279 24.86 -2.38 -41.85
N SER A 280 25.04 -1.07 -41.81
CA SER A 280 25.10 -0.24 -43.02
C SER A 280 26.29 -0.68 -43.83
N ALA A 281 26.00 -1.27 -44.99
CA ALA A 281 27.01 -1.46 -46.03
C ALA A 281 27.47 -0.09 -46.52
N GLY A 282 28.76 0.21 -46.30
CA GLY A 282 29.49 1.29 -46.93
C GLY A 282 30.15 0.83 -48.19
#